data_510cdca0aa9f1d4d8e8dd7838dde0c11
#
_entry.id   510cdca0aa9f1d4d8e8dd7838dde0c11
#
_cell.length_a   1.000
_cell.length_b   1.000
_cell.length_c   1.000
_cell.angle_alpha   90.00
_cell.angle_beta   90.00
_cell.angle_gamma   90.00
#
_symmetry.space_group_name_H-M   'P 1'
#
loop_
_entity.id
_entity.type
_entity.pdbx_description
1 polymer ?
#
loop_
_entity_poly.entity_id
_entity_poly.type
_entity_poly.pdbx_seq_one_letter_code
_entity_poly.pdbx_strand_id
1 'polypeptide(L)'
;MARFNAAFTRIKIMFSRIRGLISCQSNTQTIAPTLNPPSSGHVSFAGVDYPLLPLDHQTPLVFQWFERNPDRFGQNEIPIINTQKNPYLNNIINAAIIEKERIIGIFVDGDFSKGQRKALAKLEQNYRNIKVIYNSDLNYSMYDKKLTTIYLENITKLEAQSASERDEVLLNGVKKSLEDVLKNNPEETLISSHNKDKGHLWFDFYRNLFLLKGSDAFLEAGKPGCHHLQPGGGCIYLDADMLLTDKLGTLYLPDGIAIHVSRKDNHVSLENGIIAVNRSEHPALIKGLEIMHSKPYGDPYNDWLSKGLRHYFEGSVTQDYNAFCEFIEFKHENIIMNTSSLTASSWR
;
A
#
# COMPACT_ATOMS: atom_id res chain seq x y z
N MET A 1 23.81 20.52 16.49
CA MET A 1 22.85 20.41 17.60
C MET A 1 21.92 21.63 17.74
N ALA A 2 22.36 22.88 17.68
CA ALA A 2 21.51 24.06 17.87
C ALA A 2 20.37 24.23 16.81
N ARG A 3 20.58 23.83 15.56
CA ARG A 3 19.55 23.91 14.48
C ARG A 3 18.43 22.86 14.61
N PHE A 4 18.71 21.71 15.22
CA PHE A 4 17.71 20.67 15.48
C PHE A 4 16.73 21.06 16.60
N ASN A 5 17.23 21.71 17.65
CA ASN A 5 16.36 22.19 18.74
C ASN A 5 15.39 23.30 18.30
N ALA A 6 15.80 24.16 17.35
CA ALA A 6 14.94 25.22 16.81
C ALA A 6 13.75 24.66 16.00
N ALA A 7 13.92 23.52 15.31
CA ALA A 7 12.83 22.86 14.60
C ALA A 7 11.81 22.26 15.57
N PHE A 8 12.25 21.65 16.66
CA PHE A 8 11.38 21.07 17.69
C PHE A 8 10.53 22.12 18.43
N THR A 9 11.09 23.29 18.70
CA THR A 9 10.36 24.39 19.36
C THR A 9 9.31 24.99 18.42
N ARG A 10 9.59 25.08 17.11
CA ARG A 10 8.61 25.56 16.11
C ARG A 10 7.45 24.58 15.90
N ILE A 11 7.71 23.26 15.97
CA ILE A 11 6.68 22.23 15.88
C ILE A 11 5.69 22.33 17.06
N LYS A 12 6.15 22.52 18.30
CA LYS A 12 5.26 22.72 19.46
C LYS A 12 4.36 23.95 19.32
N ILE A 13 4.86 25.04 18.77
CA ILE A 13 4.10 26.29 18.56
C ILE A 13 3.08 26.14 17.43
N MET A 14 3.38 25.32 16.41
CA MET A 14 2.48 25.06 15.30
C MET A 14 1.27 24.21 15.73
N PHE A 15 1.45 23.21 16.57
CA PHE A 15 0.36 22.39 17.10
C PHE A 15 -0.61 23.16 18.02
N SER A 16 -0.15 24.18 18.74
CA SER A 16 -1.04 25.03 19.54
C SER A 16 -1.93 25.96 18.69
N ARG A 17 -1.50 26.29 17.46
CA ARG A 17 -2.28 27.14 16.53
C ARG A 17 -3.28 26.34 15.67
N ILE A 18 -3.02 25.06 15.42
CA ILE A 18 -3.93 24.19 14.66
C ILE A 18 -5.20 23.87 15.46
N ARG A 19 -5.14 23.78 16.79
CA ARG A 19 -6.32 23.59 17.63
C ARG A 19 -7.35 24.74 17.57
N GLY A 20 -6.96 25.91 17.09
CA GLY A 20 -7.82 27.08 16.99
C GLY A 20 -8.51 27.31 15.62
N LEU A 21 -8.19 26.51 14.60
CA LEU A 21 -8.68 26.73 13.22
C LEU A 21 -9.66 25.67 12.70
N ILE A 22 -10.02 24.66 13.50
CA ILE A 22 -11.00 23.63 13.10
C ILE A 22 -12.35 23.93 13.75
N SER A 23 -12.99 24.98 13.28
CA SER A 23 -14.41 25.27 13.50
C SER A 23 -15.05 25.63 12.17
N CYS A 24 -15.16 24.66 11.27
CA CYS A 24 -16.11 24.70 10.17
C CYS A 24 -16.96 23.45 10.26
N GLN A 25 -18.18 23.62 10.75
CA GLN A 25 -19.22 22.60 10.77
C GLN A 25 -19.63 22.27 9.33
N SER A 26 -19.27 21.10 8.86
CA SER A 26 -20.03 20.42 7.82
C SER A 26 -20.73 19.22 8.48
N ASN A 27 -22.05 19.28 8.52
CA ASN A 27 -22.92 18.20 8.97
C ASN A 27 -22.84 17.02 7.98
N THR A 28 -21.85 16.16 8.14
CA THR A 28 -21.84 14.81 7.64
C THR A 28 -21.78 13.90 8.86
N GLN A 29 -22.84 13.12 9.09
CA GLN A 29 -22.80 12.03 10.05
C GLN A 29 -21.72 11.03 9.59
N THR A 30 -20.51 11.20 10.10
CA THR A 30 -19.43 10.24 9.94
C THR A 30 -19.68 9.16 10.99
N ILE A 31 -20.01 7.96 10.57
CA ILE A 31 -19.97 6.78 11.43
C ILE A 31 -18.48 6.52 11.66
N ALA A 32 -17.95 6.98 12.78
CA ALA A 32 -16.59 6.67 13.21
C ALA A 32 -16.47 5.16 13.41
N PRO A 33 -15.37 4.51 13.00
CA PRO A 33 -15.11 3.13 13.40
C PRO A 33 -15.05 3.09 14.93
N THR A 34 -15.97 2.37 15.53
CA THR A 34 -16.09 2.27 16.98
C THR A 34 -14.87 1.57 17.54
N LEU A 35 -14.21 2.19 18.53
CA LEU A 35 -13.12 1.63 19.35
C LEU A 35 -13.54 0.38 20.15
N ASN A 36 -14.80 0.02 20.10
CA ASN A 36 -15.35 -1.21 20.69
C ASN A 36 -15.69 -2.18 19.57
N PRO A 37 -15.44 -3.49 19.74
CA PRO A 37 -15.88 -4.47 18.77
C PRO A 37 -17.39 -4.28 18.55
N PRO A 38 -17.82 -4.20 17.27
CA PRO A 38 -19.24 -4.09 16.98
C PRO A 38 -19.98 -5.27 17.61
N SER A 39 -21.17 -5.04 18.11
CA SER A 39 -21.95 -6.00 18.87
C SER A 39 -22.21 -7.33 18.16
N SER A 40 -22.08 -7.36 16.83
CA SER A 40 -22.27 -8.57 16.02
C SER A 40 -20.95 -9.30 15.68
N GLY A 41 -19.78 -8.64 15.74
CA GLY A 41 -18.50 -9.20 15.29
C GLY A 41 -18.44 -9.55 13.79
N HIS A 42 -19.48 -9.22 13.01
CA HIS A 42 -19.62 -9.50 11.59
C HIS A 42 -20.23 -8.31 10.86
N VAL A 43 -19.98 -8.23 9.56
CA VAL A 43 -20.60 -7.30 8.62
C VAL A 43 -21.08 -8.08 7.39
N SER A 44 -22.29 -7.80 6.93
CA SER A 44 -22.87 -8.49 5.77
C SER A 44 -22.61 -7.69 4.48
N PHE A 45 -22.19 -8.40 3.44
CA PHE A 45 -22.09 -7.85 2.10
C PHE A 45 -22.44 -8.94 1.07
N ALA A 46 -23.22 -8.58 0.05
CA ALA A 46 -23.66 -9.49 -1.02
C ALA A 46 -24.33 -10.79 -0.51
N GLY A 47 -25.01 -10.73 0.66
CA GLY A 47 -25.65 -11.89 1.28
C GLY A 47 -24.71 -12.84 2.02
N VAL A 48 -23.44 -12.45 2.21
CA VAL A 48 -22.42 -13.18 2.96
C VAL A 48 -22.05 -12.39 4.20
N ASP A 49 -21.92 -13.06 5.35
CA ASP A 49 -21.47 -12.48 6.59
C ASP A 49 -19.94 -12.64 6.71
N TYR A 50 -19.24 -11.52 6.79
CA TYR A 50 -17.79 -11.47 6.96
C TYR A 50 -17.42 -11.14 8.40
N PRO A 51 -16.48 -11.86 9.02
CA PRO A 51 -16.02 -11.53 10.35
C PRO A 51 -15.30 -10.18 10.36
N LEU A 52 -15.50 -9.41 11.41
CA LEU A 52 -14.70 -8.22 11.69
C LEU A 52 -13.43 -8.63 12.44
N LEU A 53 -12.30 -8.65 11.74
CA LEU A 53 -11.03 -9.10 12.30
C LEU A 53 -10.19 -7.92 12.77
N PRO A 54 -9.51 -8.03 13.94
CA PRO A 54 -8.76 -6.93 14.50
C PRO A 54 -7.41 -6.72 13.81
N LEU A 55 -7.02 -5.45 13.75
CA LEU A 55 -5.67 -4.96 13.56
C LEU A 55 -5.28 -4.21 14.83
N ASP A 56 -4.40 -4.78 15.60
CA ASP A 56 -3.99 -4.23 16.89
C ASP A 56 -2.77 -3.30 16.78
N HIS A 57 -2.29 -2.83 17.94
CA HIS A 57 -1.11 -1.97 18.04
C HIS A 57 0.20 -2.66 17.61
N GLN A 58 0.23 -3.99 17.47
CA GLN A 58 1.41 -4.73 16.98
C GLN A 58 1.49 -4.74 15.46
N THR A 59 0.37 -4.50 14.75
CA THR A 59 0.37 -4.44 13.28
C THR A 59 1.22 -3.26 12.79
N PRO A 60 2.29 -3.48 12.00
CA PRO A 60 3.16 -2.40 11.54
C PRO A 60 2.42 -1.37 10.68
N LEU A 61 2.81 -0.09 10.81
CA LEU A 61 2.42 0.98 9.91
C LEU A 61 3.52 1.23 8.90
N VAL A 62 3.21 1.26 7.61
CA VAL A 62 4.21 1.28 6.54
C VAL A 62 4.00 2.45 5.59
N PHE A 63 5.09 3.12 5.28
CA PHE A 63 5.18 4.14 4.25
C PHE A 63 6.13 3.65 3.15
N GLN A 64 5.89 4.07 1.91
CA GLN A 64 6.70 3.67 0.77
C GLN A 64 7.49 4.84 0.21
N TRP A 65 8.75 4.60 -0.15
CA TRP A 65 9.58 5.57 -0.86
C TRP A 65 10.47 4.90 -1.91
N PHE A 66 10.44 5.46 -3.11
CA PHE A 66 11.31 5.03 -4.21
C PHE A 66 12.21 6.17 -4.67
N GLU A 67 13.51 5.93 -4.75
CA GLU A 67 14.47 6.87 -5.26
C GLU A 67 14.86 6.52 -6.70
N ARG A 68 14.51 7.39 -7.64
CA ARG A 68 14.83 7.19 -9.05
C ARG A 68 16.07 7.97 -9.50
N ASN A 69 16.35 9.05 -8.80
CA ASN A 69 17.45 9.93 -9.13
C ASN A 69 18.14 10.38 -7.83
N PRO A 70 19.18 9.65 -7.39
CA PRO A 70 19.89 9.95 -6.16
C PRO A 70 20.56 11.33 -6.17
N ASP A 71 20.87 11.87 -7.36
CA ASP A 71 21.50 13.19 -7.49
C ASP A 71 20.55 14.34 -7.19
N ARG A 72 19.24 14.11 -7.30
CA ARG A 72 18.20 15.12 -7.04
C ARG A 72 18.22 15.66 -5.60
N PHE A 73 18.61 14.82 -4.65
CA PHE A 73 18.58 15.15 -3.21
C PHE A 73 19.98 15.39 -2.62
N GLY A 74 21.03 15.27 -3.42
CA GLY A 74 22.40 15.26 -2.88
C GLY A 74 22.74 13.97 -2.12
N GLN A 75 24.04 13.71 -1.96
CA GLN A 75 24.51 12.40 -1.47
C GLN A 75 24.30 12.17 0.03
N ASN A 76 24.02 13.21 0.82
CA ASN A 76 23.89 13.13 2.28
C ASN A 76 22.48 13.42 2.79
N GLU A 77 21.54 13.69 1.88
CA GLU A 77 20.16 14.01 2.24
C GLU A 77 19.31 12.74 2.33
N ILE A 78 18.31 12.78 3.21
CA ILE A 78 17.28 11.74 3.22
C ILE A 78 16.46 11.93 1.96
N PRO A 79 16.21 10.86 1.17
CA PRO A 79 15.56 10.98 -0.15
C PRO A 79 14.09 11.41 -0.07
N ILE A 80 13.48 11.44 1.10
CA ILE A 80 12.09 11.83 1.30
C ILE A 80 11.98 13.35 1.35
N ILE A 81 11.26 13.93 0.40
CA ILE A 81 11.04 15.37 0.32
C ILE A 81 10.25 15.84 1.55
N ASN A 82 10.75 16.90 2.19
CA ASN A 82 10.11 17.52 3.32
C ASN A 82 10.00 19.03 3.09
N THR A 83 8.87 19.46 2.54
CA THR A 83 8.55 20.86 2.27
C THR A 83 7.29 21.28 3.04
N GLN A 84 6.96 22.59 3.05
CA GLN A 84 5.70 23.05 3.64
C GLN A 84 4.46 22.46 2.95
N LYS A 85 4.55 22.22 1.63
CA LYS A 85 3.44 21.64 0.86
C LYS A 85 3.42 20.11 0.95
N ASN A 86 4.60 19.49 1.08
CA ASN A 86 4.78 18.04 1.07
C ASN A 86 5.62 17.64 2.29
N PRO A 87 5.04 17.57 3.50
CA PRO A 87 5.78 17.30 4.74
C PRO A 87 5.99 15.80 4.99
N TYR A 88 6.34 15.02 3.98
CA TYR A 88 6.37 13.55 4.00
C TYR A 88 7.21 12.98 5.13
N LEU A 89 8.45 13.44 5.27
CA LEU A 89 9.32 12.96 6.37
C LEU A 89 8.74 13.34 7.74
N ASN A 90 8.17 14.55 7.87
CA ASN A 90 7.55 14.98 9.11
C ASN A 90 6.33 14.13 9.46
N ASN A 91 5.52 13.71 8.48
CA ASN A 91 4.37 12.84 8.70
C ASN A 91 4.82 11.46 9.21
N ILE A 92 5.87 10.88 8.63
CA ILE A 92 6.44 9.60 9.08
C ILE A 92 7.01 9.72 10.49
N ILE A 93 7.78 10.77 10.79
CA ILE A 93 8.32 11.03 12.13
C ILE A 93 7.19 11.26 13.13
N ASN A 94 6.15 12.00 12.74
CA ASN A 94 4.98 12.24 13.58
C ASN A 94 4.25 10.93 13.91
N ALA A 95 4.05 10.05 12.93
CA ALA A 95 3.48 8.73 13.14
C ALA A 95 4.33 7.92 14.14
N ALA A 96 5.67 7.96 14.02
CA ALA A 96 6.55 7.26 14.95
C ALA A 96 6.51 7.83 16.39
N ILE A 97 6.24 9.12 16.55
CA ILE A 97 6.08 9.77 17.86
C ILE A 97 4.73 9.40 18.49
N ILE A 98 3.66 9.36 17.70
CA ILE A 98 2.30 9.04 18.16
C ILE A 98 2.19 7.55 18.50
N GLU A 99 2.60 6.70 17.59
CA GLU A 99 2.53 5.25 17.67
C GLU A 99 3.83 4.64 18.22
N LYS A 100 4.21 5.03 19.44
CA LYS A 100 5.52 4.66 20.04
C LYS A 100 5.76 3.15 20.18
N GLU A 101 4.69 2.39 20.33
CA GLU A 101 4.73 0.93 20.52
C GLU A 101 4.56 0.17 19.21
N ARG A 102 4.12 0.86 18.15
CA ARG A 102 3.95 0.29 16.81
C ARG A 102 5.22 0.45 16.00
N ILE A 103 5.58 -0.55 15.23
CA ILE A 103 6.64 -0.43 14.23
C ILE A 103 6.17 0.44 13.08
N ILE A 104 7.01 1.42 12.72
CA ILE A 104 6.83 2.29 11.56
C ILE A 104 7.84 1.88 10.51
N GLY A 105 7.37 1.22 9.46
CA GLY A 105 8.18 0.80 8.33
C GLY A 105 8.34 1.91 7.31
N ILE A 106 9.54 2.07 6.77
CA ILE A 106 9.79 2.81 5.55
C ILE A 106 10.29 1.82 4.52
N PHE A 107 9.42 1.42 3.61
CA PHE A 107 9.76 0.55 2.51
C PHE A 107 10.38 1.35 1.38
N VAL A 108 11.64 1.08 1.07
CA VAL A 108 12.42 1.86 0.11
C VAL A 108 12.95 1.00 -1.03
N ASP A 109 12.93 1.56 -2.23
CA ASP A 109 13.52 0.94 -3.41
C ASP A 109 14.15 2.02 -4.32
N GLY A 110 15.12 1.59 -5.16
CA GLY A 110 15.83 2.45 -6.09
C GLY A 110 17.30 2.61 -5.78
N ASP A 111 17.92 3.57 -6.45
CA ASP A 111 19.35 3.80 -6.43
C ASP A 111 19.77 4.79 -5.32
N PHE A 112 19.84 4.30 -4.10
CA PHE A 112 20.26 5.12 -2.97
C PHE A 112 21.77 5.27 -2.91
N SER A 113 22.25 6.51 -2.83
CA SER A 113 23.66 6.79 -2.55
C SER A 113 24.06 6.29 -1.16
N LYS A 114 25.37 6.14 -0.94
CA LYS A 114 25.93 5.78 0.38
C LYS A 114 25.53 6.80 1.46
N GLY A 115 25.48 8.09 1.09
CA GLY A 115 25.06 9.16 2.00
C GLY A 115 23.59 9.07 2.39
N GLN A 116 22.71 8.80 1.44
CA GLN A 116 21.28 8.62 1.69
C GLN A 116 21.01 7.38 2.55
N ARG A 117 21.67 6.25 2.31
CA ARG A 117 21.58 5.05 3.17
C ARG A 117 22.03 5.34 4.59
N LYS A 118 23.12 6.11 4.76
CA LYS A 118 23.58 6.57 6.09
C LYS A 118 22.57 7.48 6.77
N ALA A 119 21.92 8.37 6.04
CA ALA A 119 20.88 9.25 6.57
C ALA A 119 19.63 8.46 7.02
N LEU A 120 19.19 7.46 6.25
CA LEU A 120 18.10 6.55 6.63
C LEU A 120 18.46 5.72 7.87
N ALA A 121 19.68 5.18 7.96
CA ALA A 121 20.16 4.47 9.14
C ALA A 121 20.19 5.37 10.39
N LYS A 122 20.54 6.65 10.23
CA LYS A 122 20.50 7.62 11.34
C LYS A 122 19.06 7.91 11.78
N LEU A 123 18.09 7.89 10.86
CA LEU A 123 16.67 8.02 11.19
C LEU A 123 16.21 6.86 12.08
N GLU A 124 16.58 5.61 11.76
CA GLU A 124 16.30 4.42 12.58
C GLU A 124 16.94 4.54 13.98
N GLN A 125 18.16 5.08 14.08
CA GLN A 125 18.82 5.29 15.36
C GLN A 125 18.12 6.33 16.23
N ASN A 126 17.60 7.40 15.61
CA ASN A 126 16.90 8.48 16.31
C ASN A 126 15.49 8.09 16.78
N TYR A 127 14.83 7.21 16.03
CA TYR A 127 13.47 6.74 16.30
C TYR A 127 13.46 5.21 16.30
N ARG A 128 13.54 4.61 17.49
CA ARG A 128 13.72 3.16 17.67
C ARG A 128 12.64 2.29 17.02
N ASN A 129 11.45 2.83 16.88
CA ASN A 129 10.31 2.15 16.23
C ASN A 129 10.27 2.39 14.71
N ILE A 130 11.11 3.24 14.13
CA ILE A 130 11.26 3.33 12.67
C ILE A 130 12.17 2.20 12.18
N LYS A 131 11.76 1.52 11.10
CA LYS A 131 12.52 0.48 10.41
C LYS A 131 12.53 0.76 8.91
N VAL A 132 13.72 0.91 8.35
CA VAL A 132 13.90 1.08 6.90
C VAL A 132 14.11 -0.29 6.28
N ILE A 133 13.23 -0.69 5.38
CA ILE A 133 13.27 -1.97 4.67
C ILE A 133 13.62 -1.69 3.21
N TYR A 134 14.73 -2.21 2.75
CA TYR A 134 15.10 -2.11 1.35
C TYR A 134 14.41 -3.22 0.55
N ASN A 135 13.83 -2.87 -0.60
CA ASN A 135 13.20 -3.84 -1.49
C ASN A 135 14.18 -4.97 -1.88
N SER A 136 15.47 -4.63 -2.01
CA SER A 136 16.54 -5.60 -2.28
C SER A 136 16.79 -6.62 -1.17
N ASP A 137 16.31 -6.36 0.05
CA ASP A 137 16.47 -7.26 1.20
C ASP A 137 15.36 -8.30 1.27
N LEU A 138 14.35 -8.20 0.36
CA LEU A 138 13.16 -9.05 0.35
C LEU A 138 13.18 -10.03 -0.83
N ASN A 139 12.79 -11.26 -0.54
CA ASN A 139 12.65 -12.30 -1.55
C ASN A 139 11.19 -12.40 -2.02
N TYR A 140 10.93 -12.09 -3.27
CA TYR A 140 9.61 -12.19 -3.89
C TYR A 140 9.47 -13.39 -4.84
N SER A 141 10.42 -14.32 -4.84
CA SER A 141 10.44 -15.45 -5.79
C SER A 141 9.15 -16.29 -5.76
N MET A 142 8.48 -16.37 -4.61
CA MET A 142 7.21 -17.07 -4.48
C MET A 142 6.04 -16.42 -5.22
N TYR A 143 6.14 -15.10 -5.46
CA TYR A 143 5.14 -14.31 -6.20
C TYR A 143 5.56 -14.09 -7.66
N ASP A 144 6.79 -14.40 -8.00
CA ASP A 144 7.35 -14.21 -9.33
C ASP A 144 7.08 -15.43 -10.22
N LYS A 145 6.88 -15.17 -11.49
CA LYS A 145 6.63 -16.20 -12.49
C LYS A 145 7.24 -15.79 -13.83
N LYS A 146 7.79 -16.74 -14.58
CA LYS A 146 8.27 -16.45 -15.93
C LYS A 146 7.12 -16.00 -16.82
N LEU A 147 7.33 -14.95 -17.59
CA LEU A 147 6.32 -14.45 -18.53
C LEU A 147 5.93 -15.51 -19.57
N THR A 148 6.88 -16.34 -20.02
CA THR A 148 6.59 -17.46 -20.92
C THR A 148 5.57 -18.43 -20.33
N THR A 149 5.70 -18.74 -19.04
CA THR A 149 4.75 -19.62 -18.32
C THR A 149 3.38 -18.95 -18.20
N ILE A 150 3.35 -17.65 -17.83
CA ILE A 150 2.10 -16.87 -17.72
C ILE A 150 1.36 -16.85 -19.05
N TYR A 151 2.05 -16.56 -20.16
CA TYR A 151 1.40 -16.50 -21.48
C TYR A 151 0.90 -17.87 -21.95
N LEU A 152 1.67 -18.93 -21.75
CA LEU A 152 1.24 -20.29 -22.10
C LEU A 152 -0.01 -20.70 -21.33
N GLU A 153 -0.08 -20.42 -20.04
CA GLU A 153 -1.28 -20.70 -19.24
C GLU A 153 -2.49 -19.90 -19.72
N ASN A 154 -2.30 -18.63 -20.08
CA ASN A 154 -3.38 -17.79 -20.62
C ASN A 154 -3.86 -18.27 -21.99
N ILE A 155 -2.95 -18.63 -22.88
CA ILE A 155 -3.30 -19.24 -24.18
C ILE A 155 -4.12 -20.52 -23.96
N THR A 156 -3.65 -21.41 -23.09
CA THR A 156 -4.36 -22.65 -22.78
C THR A 156 -5.78 -22.40 -22.25
N LYS A 157 -5.94 -21.42 -21.35
CA LYS A 157 -7.26 -21.04 -20.82
C LYS A 157 -8.19 -20.47 -21.90
N LEU A 158 -7.66 -19.61 -22.78
CA LEU A 158 -8.43 -19.01 -23.86
C LEU A 158 -8.81 -20.04 -24.92
N GLU A 159 -7.90 -20.95 -25.28
CA GLU A 159 -8.17 -22.01 -26.25
C GLU A 159 -9.16 -23.07 -25.74
N ALA A 160 -9.26 -23.24 -24.42
CA ALA A 160 -10.24 -24.14 -23.79
C ALA A 160 -11.68 -23.58 -23.82
N GLN A 161 -11.88 -22.28 -24.10
CA GLN A 161 -13.20 -21.68 -24.25
C GLN A 161 -13.85 -22.12 -25.56
N SER A 162 -15.19 -22.16 -25.58
CA SER A 162 -15.93 -22.42 -26.82
C SER A 162 -15.66 -21.34 -27.87
N ALA A 163 -15.79 -21.67 -29.16
CA ALA A 163 -15.52 -20.71 -30.23
C ALA A 163 -16.40 -19.43 -30.16
N SER A 164 -17.59 -19.53 -29.56
CA SER A 164 -18.51 -18.40 -29.38
C SER A 164 -18.15 -17.50 -28.19
N GLU A 165 -17.33 -18.00 -27.24
CA GLU A 165 -16.94 -17.28 -26.02
C GLU A 165 -15.50 -16.78 -26.09
N ARG A 166 -14.72 -17.33 -27.02
CA ARG A 166 -13.31 -17.04 -27.15
C ARG A 166 -13.07 -15.66 -27.74
N ASP A 167 -12.30 -14.86 -27.00
CA ASP A 167 -11.77 -13.58 -27.50
C ASP A 167 -10.53 -13.84 -28.38
N GLU A 168 -10.75 -13.96 -29.69
CA GLU A 168 -9.67 -14.19 -30.66
C GLU A 168 -8.68 -13.04 -30.76
N VAL A 169 -9.12 -11.81 -30.49
CA VAL A 169 -8.21 -10.64 -30.48
C VAL A 169 -7.26 -10.73 -29.29
N LEU A 170 -7.78 -11.06 -28.12
CA LEU A 170 -6.99 -11.27 -26.91
C LEU A 170 -6.04 -12.46 -27.07
N LEU A 171 -6.53 -13.60 -27.60
CA LEU A 171 -5.72 -14.80 -27.83
C LEU A 171 -4.53 -14.50 -28.75
N ASN A 172 -4.77 -13.83 -29.88
CA ASN A 172 -3.70 -13.45 -30.81
C ASN A 172 -2.72 -12.44 -30.19
N GLY A 173 -3.21 -11.50 -29.38
CA GLY A 173 -2.39 -10.58 -28.62
C GLY A 173 -1.45 -11.28 -27.65
N VAL A 174 -1.96 -12.26 -26.87
CA VAL A 174 -1.17 -13.06 -25.92
C VAL A 174 -0.14 -13.94 -26.66
N LYS A 175 -0.51 -14.56 -27.79
CA LYS A 175 0.43 -15.35 -28.62
C LYS A 175 1.57 -14.49 -29.13
N LYS A 176 1.27 -13.29 -29.63
CA LYS A 176 2.30 -12.34 -30.08
C LYS A 176 3.24 -11.93 -28.95
N SER A 177 2.69 -11.63 -27.76
CA SER A 177 3.50 -11.29 -26.58
C SER A 177 4.42 -12.45 -26.17
N LEU A 178 3.95 -13.70 -26.25
CA LEU A 178 4.79 -14.89 -26.02
C LEU A 178 5.96 -14.96 -27.03
N GLU A 179 5.66 -14.78 -28.32
CA GLU A 179 6.71 -14.77 -29.37
C GLU A 179 7.75 -13.69 -29.11
N ASP A 180 7.33 -12.49 -28.73
CA ASP A 180 8.22 -11.38 -28.42
C ASP A 180 9.13 -11.69 -27.22
N VAL A 181 8.58 -12.28 -26.14
CA VAL A 181 9.37 -12.70 -24.97
C VAL A 181 10.34 -13.82 -25.33
N LEU A 182 9.88 -14.86 -26.04
CA LEU A 182 10.75 -15.96 -26.48
C LEU A 182 11.93 -15.48 -27.33
N LYS A 183 11.69 -14.47 -28.18
CA LYS A 183 12.72 -13.90 -29.06
C LYS A 183 13.73 -13.03 -28.31
N ASN A 184 13.25 -12.21 -27.36
CA ASN A 184 14.07 -11.15 -26.74
C ASN A 184 14.68 -11.57 -25.41
N ASN A 185 13.88 -12.21 -24.51
CA ASN A 185 14.34 -12.64 -23.19
C ASN A 185 13.44 -13.75 -22.63
N PRO A 186 13.67 -15.03 -22.99
CA PRO A 186 12.83 -16.15 -22.54
C PRO A 186 12.86 -16.39 -21.04
N GLU A 187 13.86 -15.88 -20.33
CA GLU A 187 14.00 -15.98 -18.86
C GLU A 187 13.34 -14.81 -18.14
N GLU A 188 12.71 -13.88 -18.87
CA GLU A 188 12.03 -12.73 -18.26
C GLU A 188 10.90 -13.16 -17.34
N THR A 189 10.93 -12.60 -16.12
CA THR A 189 9.89 -12.83 -15.12
C THR A 189 8.96 -11.61 -15.01
N LEU A 190 7.82 -11.79 -14.35
CA LEU A 190 6.89 -10.71 -14.08
C LEU A 190 7.57 -9.55 -13.34
N ILE A 191 8.33 -9.85 -12.27
CA ILE A 191 9.06 -8.84 -11.50
C ILE A 191 10.10 -8.15 -12.36
N SER A 192 10.90 -8.89 -13.13
CA SER A 192 11.93 -8.31 -13.99
C SER A 192 11.34 -7.41 -15.07
N SER A 193 10.16 -7.73 -15.60
CA SER A 193 9.47 -6.91 -16.58
C SER A 193 9.01 -5.57 -16.01
N HIS A 194 8.45 -5.58 -14.79
CA HIS A 194 8.01 -4.35 -14.12
C HIS A 194 9.18 -3.47 -13.66
N ASN A 195 10.34 -4.04 -13.39
CA ASN A 195 11.55 -3.28 -13.06
C ASN A 195 12.06 -2.42 -14.23
N LYS A 196 11.64 -2.70 -15.47
CA LYS A 196 12.00 -1.89 -16.65
C LYS A 196 11.21 -0.59 -16.70
N ASP A 197 9.95 -0.61 -16.26
CA ASP A 197 9.11 0.58 -16.15
C ASP A 197 9.21 1.14 -14.74
N LYS A 198 10.12 2.10 -14.53
CA LYS A 198 10.30 2.78 -13.25
C LYS A 198 9.27 3.90 -13.02
N GLY A 199 8.06 3.77 -13.58
CA GLY A 199 6.94 4.70 -13.45
C GLY A 199 6.10 4.50 -12.18
N HIS A 200 4.90 5.11 -12.14
CA HIS A 200 3.94 4.94 -11.06
C HIS A 200 3.49 3.47 -10.91
N LEU A 201 3.41 2.73 -12.01
CA LEU A 201 3.06 1.30 -12.01
C LEU A 201 4.04 0.47 -11.18
N TRP A 202 5.32 0.84 -11.17
CA TRP A 202 6.33 0.18 -10.35
C TRP A 202 6.09 0.37 -8.85
N PHE A 203 5.65 1.57 -8.41
CA PHE A 203 5.28 1.81 -7.02
C PHE A 203 4.12 0.93 -6.58
N ASP A 204 3.05 0.90 -7.37
CA ASP A 204 1.85 0.14 -7.06
C ASP A 204 2.14 -1.36 -7.09
N PHE A 205 2.98 -1.80 -8.02
CA PHE A 205 3.42 -3.19 -8.10
C PHE A 205 4.12 -3.65 -6.82
N TYR A 206 5.18 -2.95 -6.39
CA TYR A 206 5.92 -3.32 -5.20
C TYR A 206 5.13 -3.10 -3.90
N ARG A 207 4.21 -2.12 -3.87
CA ARG A 207 3.27 -1.96 -2.77
C ARG A 207 2.43 -3.22 -2.57
N ASN A 208 1.87 -3.76 -3.65
CA ASN A 208 1.09 -4.99 -3.60
C ASN A 208 1.93 -6.19 -3.14
N LEU A 209 3.16 -6.34 -3.63
CA LEU A 209 4.06 -7.40 -3.18
C LEU A 209 4.44 -7.26 -1.70
N PHE A 210 4.67 -6.03 -1.22
CA PHE A 210 4.96 -5.77 0.18
C PHE A 210 3.76 -6.10 1.07
N LEU A 211 2.55 -5.72 0.65
CA LEU A 211 1.30 -6.04 1.37
C LEU A 211 1.06 -7.55 1.46
N LEU A 212 1.42 -8.31 0.41
CA LEU A 212 1.37 -9.77 0.44
C LEU A 212 2.30 -10.36 1.51
N LYS A 213 3.47 -9.75 1.73
CA LYS A 213 4.38 -10.17 2.81
C LYS A 213 3.92 -9.70 4.20
N GLY A 214 3.26 -8.57 4.30
CA GLY A 214 2.84 -8.02 5.59
C GLY A 214 4.00 -7.87 6.58
N SER A 215 3.82 -8.40 7.81
CA SER A 215 4.86 -8.38 8.86
C SER A 215 6.08 -9.25 8.53
N ASP A 216 5.93 -10.26 7.67
CA ASP A 216 7.04 -11.13 7.29
C ASP A 216 8.17 -10.38 6.57
N ALA A 217 7.84 -9.26 5.89
CA ALA A 217 8.85 -8.39 5.30
C ALA A 217 9.86 -7.84 6.34
N PHE A 218 9.39 -7.53 7.55
CA PHE A 218 10.26 -7.03 8.63
C PHE A 218 11.13 -8.13 9.22
N LEU A 219 10.56 -9.34 9.34
CA LEU A 219 11.26 -10.52 9.86
C LEU A 219 12.34 -10.97 8.87
N GLU A 220 12.01 -11.02 7.60
CA GLU A 220 12.93 -11.39 6.51
C GLU A 220 14.09 -10.38 6.38
N ALA A 221 13.81 -9.08 6.48
CA ALA A 221 14.85 -8.04 6.48
C ALA A 221 15.72 -8.05 7.75
N GLY A 222 15.45 -8.94 8.71
CA GLY A 222 16.25 -9.09 9.93
C GLY A 222 16.31 -7.83 10.81
N LYS A 223 15.26 -7.00 10.81
CA LYS A 223 15.28 -5.72 11.51
C LYS A 223 15.27 -5.87 13.02
N PRO A 224 16.22 -5.25 13.74
CA PRO A 224 16.28 -5.30 15.21
C PRO A 224 14.98 -4.79 15.83
N GLY A 225 14.48 -5.50 16.84
CA GLY A 225 13.26 -5.14 17.56
C GLY A 225 11.95 -5.54 16.85
N CYS A 226 12.02 -6.29 15.74
CA CYS A 226 10.83 -6.81 15.04
C CYS A 226 10.46 -8.25 15.46
N HIS A 227 11.24 -8.88 16.35
CA HIS A 227 11.03 -10.26 16.78
C HIS A 227 9.70 -10.53 17.51
N HIS A 228 9.00 -9.45 17.95
CA HIS A 228 7.67 -9.55 18.55
C HIS A 228 6.55 -9.56 17.50
N LEU A 229 6.85 -9.23 16.24
CA LEU A 229 5.87 -9.33 15.17
C LEU A 229 5.51 -10.80 14.95
N GLN A 230 4.22 -11.04 14.76
CA GLN A 230 3.74 -12.38 14.47
C GLN A 230 4.07 -12.75 13.03
N PRO A 231 4.71 -13.93 12.78
CA PRO A 231 4.83 -14.47 11.42
C PRO A 231 3.44 -14.60 10.78
N GLY A 232 3.33 -14.26 9.52
CA GLY A 232 2.04 -14.26 8.84
C GLY A 232 1.13 -13.09 9.18
N GLY A 233 1.58 -12.15 10.03
CA GLY A 233 0.81 -10.94 10.36
C GLY A 233 0.75 -9.95 9.20
N GLY A 234 -0.26 -9.07 9.23
CA GLY A 234 -0.47 -8.04 8.21
C GLY A 234 0.31 -6.77 8.44
N CYS A 235 -0.09 -5.72 7.74
CA CYS A 235 0.41 -4.36 7.91
C CYS A 235 -0.64 -3.32 7.50
N ILE A 236 -0.42 -2.07 7.90
CA ILE A 236 -1.20 -0.91 7.48
C ILE A 236 -0.29 -0.04 6.61
N TYR A 237 -0.63 0.10 5.35
CA TYR A 237 0.06 1.01 4.44
C TYR A 237 -0.60 2.39 4.46
N LEU A 238 0.23 3.43 4.54
CA LEU A 238 -0.18 4.83 4.37
C LEU A 238 0.72 5.52 3.34
N ASP A 239 0.12 6.33 2.47
CA ASP A 239 0.89 7.28 1.68
C ASP A 239 1.57 8.32 2.59
N ALA A 240 2.76 8.76 2.21
CA ALA A 240 3.57 9.65 3.04
C ALA A 240 2.98 11.07 3.18
N ASP A 241 1.97 11.43 2.41
CA ASP A 241 1.21 12.68 2.55
C ASP A 241 0.04 12.57 3.55
N MET A 242 -0.24 11.38 4.08
CA MET A 242 -1.20 11.18 5.16
C MET A 242 -0.61 11.63 6.50
N LEU A 243 -1.38 12.37 7.27
CA LEU A 243 -1.02 12.82 8.60
C LEU A 243 -1.80 12.05 9.65
N LEU A 244 -1.07 11.39 10.55
CA LEU A 244 -1.64 10.79 11.75
C LEU A 244 -1.73 11.86 12.85
N THR A 245 -2.93 12.05 13.44
CA THR A 245 -3.18 13.06 14.47
C THR A 245 -3.22 12.51 15.88
N ASP A 246 -3.58 11.23 16.03
CA ASP A 246 -3.59 10.48 17.30
C ASP A 246 -3.42 8.99 16.99
N LYS A 247 -3.33 8.14 18.04
CA LYS A 247 -3.17 6.69 17.91
C LYS A 247 -4.34 6.06 17.14
N LEU A 248 -4.00 5.07 16.32
CA LEU A 248 -5.00 4.30 15.57
C LEU A 248 -5.80 3.35 16.49
N GLY A 249 -5.21 2.90 17.60
CA GLY A 249 -5.83 1.89 18.45
C GLY A 249 -5.98 0.54 17.74
N THR A 250 -7.01 -0.22 18.12
CA THR A 250 -7.39 -1.47 17.46
C THR A 250 -8.47 -1.19 16.43
N LEU A 251 -8.22 -1.60 15.19
CA LEU A 251 -9.15 -1.46 14.06
C LEU A 251 -9.85 -2.80 13.85
N TYR A 252 -11.11 -2.77 13.42
CA TYR A 252 -11.86 -3.98 13.06
C TYR A 252 -12.27 -3.89 11.60
N LEU A 253 -11.75 -4.79 10.78
CA LEU A 253 -11.89 -4.74 9.32
C LEU A 253 -12.68 -5.94 8.78
N PRO A 254 -13.52 -5.77 7.74
CA PRO A 254 -14.22 -6.85 7.08
C PRO A 254 -13.24 -7.92 6.60
N ASP A 255 -13.34 -9.13 7.15
CA ASP A 255 -12.40 -10.23 6.90
C ASP A 255 -10.91 -9.84 7.04
N GLY A 256 -10.62 -8.76 7.74
CA GLY A 256 -9.26 -8.28 8.02
C GLY A 256 -8.62 -7.44 6.92
N ILE A 257 -9.38 -6.90 5.97
CA ILE A 257 -8.86 -6.01 4.93
C ILE A 257 -9.76 -4.79 4.75
N ALA A 258 -9.15 -3.63 4.53
CA ALA A 258 -9.84 -2.40 4.13
C ALA A 258 -8.93 -1.51 3.30
N ILE A 259 -9.53 -0.63 2.50
CA ILE A 259 -8.84 0.29 1.60
C ILE A 259 -9.47 1.68 1.67
N HIS A 260 -8.68 2.71 1.40
CA HIS A 260 -9.19 4.07 1.30
C HIS A 260 -10.17 4.22 0.13
N VAL A 261 -11.26 4.95 0.36
CA VAL A 261 -12.26 5.28 -0.66
C VAL A 261 -12.33 6.79 -0.84
N SER A 262 -12.05 7.23 -2.06
CA SER A 262 -12.20 8.64 -2.44
C SER A 262 -13.63 8.92 -2.91
N ARG A 263 -14.16 10.08 -2.49
CA ARG A 263 -15.46 10.58 -2.93
C ARG A 263 -15.28 11.99 -3.46
N LYS A 264 -15.24 12.13 -4.77
CA LYS A 264 -15.03 13.41 -5.42
C LYS A 264 -16.05 13.60 -6.55
N ASP A 265 -16.71 14.75 -6.59
CA ASP A 265 -17.61 15.16 -7.70
C ASP A 265 -18.65 14.09 -8.06
N ASN A 266 -19.29 13.46 -7.06
CA ASN A 266 -20.23 12.33 -7.20
C ASN A 266 -19.59 11.04 -7.78
N HIS A 267 -18.28 10.98 -7.86
CA HIS A 267 -17.55 9.78 -8.25
C HIS A 267 -16.95 9.11 -7.01
N VAL A 268 -17.19 7.81 -6.88
CA VAL A 268 -16.61 7.00 -5.80
C VAL A 268 -15.56 6.09 -6.41
N SER A 269 -14.36 6.08 -5.83
CA SER A 269 -13.26 5.23 -6.29
C SER A 269 -12.48 4.65 -5.11
N LEU A 270 -11.99 3.44 -5.28
CA LEU A 270 -10.97 2.91 -4.40
C LEU A 270 -9.67 3.69 -4.61
N GLU A 271 -8.95 3.95 -3.55
CA GLU A 271 -7.67 4.66 -3.59
C GLU A 271 -6.62 3.89 -2.81
N ASN A 272 -5.43 3.78 -3.36
CA ASN A 272 -4.36 3.00 -2.76
C ASN A 272 -3.54 3.76 -1.70
N GLY A 273 -3.99 4.95 -1.30
CA GLY A 273 -3.31 5.77 -0.29
C GLY A 273 -3.36 5.20 1.13
N ILE A 274 -4.35 4.34 1.44
CA ILE A 274 -4.43 3.56 2.67
C ILE A 274 -4.87 2.15 2.30
N ILE A 275 -4.12 1.15 2.73
CA ILE A 275 -4.48 -0.26 2.60
C ILE A 275 -4.09 -0.96 3.89
N ALA A 276 -5.06 -1.57 4.56
CA ALA A 276 -4.84 -2.28 5.80
C ALA A 276 -5.19 -3.76 5.63
N VAL A 277 -4.30 -4.64 6.04
CA VAL A 277 -4.48 -6.09 6.00
C VAL A 277 -4.06 -6.71 7.33
N ASN A 278 -4.81 -7.69 7.83
CA ASN A 278 -4.52 -8.31 9.11
C ASN A 278 -3.55 -9.50 9.05
N ARG A 279 -3.27 -10.00 7.85
CA ARG A 279 -2.36 -11.14 7.63
C ARG A 279 -1.61 -11.01 6.32
N SER A 280 -0.40 -11.57 6.28
CA SER A 280 0.31 -11.83 5.03
C SER A 280 -0.53 -12.75 4.14
N GLU A 281 -0.29 -12.70 2.84
CA GLU A 281 -1.01 -13.53 1.86
C GLU A 281 -2.54 -13.51 2.04
N HIS A 282 -3.10 -12.36 2.39
CA HIS A 282 -4.55 -12.22 2.50
C HIS A 282 -5.21 -12.69 1.20
N PRO A 283 -6.29 -13.54 1.26
CA PRO A 283 -6.88 -14.16 0.06
C PRO A 283 -7.31 -13.15 -1.02
N ALA A 284 -7.78 -11.97 -0.62
CA ALA A 284 -8.12 -10.91 -1.57
C ALA A 284 -6.89 -10.37 -2.33
N LEU A 285 -5.72 -10.28 -1.67
CA LEU A 285 -4.46 -9.91 -2.31
C LEU A 285 -3.91 -11.04 -3.19
N ILE A 286 -4.04 -12.29 -2.76
CA ILE A 286 -3.71 -13.46 -3.61
C ILE A 286 -4.58 -13.46 -4.86
N LYS A 287 -5.87 -13.11 -4.73
CA LYS A 287 -6.74 -12.97 -5.91
C LYS A 287 -6.27 -11.87 -6.87
N GLY A 288 -5.76 -10.78 -6.33
CA GLY A 288 -5.07 -9.74 -7.11
C GLY A 288 -3.83 -10.28 -7.82
N LEU A 289 -3.00 -11.08 -7.14
CA LEU A 289 -1.83 -11.73 -7.74
C LEU A 289 -2.22 -12.69 -8.89
N GLU A 290 -3.30 -13.46 -8.73
CA GLU A 290 -3.83 -14.31 -9.80
C GLU A 290 -4.25 -13.51 -11.04
N ILE A 291 -4.89 -12.36 -10.83
CA ILE A 291 -5.24 -11.44 -11.92
C ILE A 291 -3.99 -10.88 -12.58
N MET A 292 -2.97 -10.50 -11.79
CA MET A 292 -1.67 -10.07 -12.28
C MET A 292 -1.01 -11.13 -13.18
N HIS A 293 -1.06 -12.41 -12.79
CA HIS A 293 -0.57 -13.51 -13.60
C HIS A 293 -1.40 -13.74 -14.87
N SER A 294 -2.66 -13.34 -14.89
CA SER A 294 -3.50 -13.42 -16.09
C SER A 294 -3.36 -12.21 -17.02
N LYS A 295 -2.95 -11.05 -16.48
CA LYS A 295 -2.80 -9.78 -17.19
C LYS A 295 -1.49 -9.08 -16.80
N PRO A 296 -0.33 -9.59 -17.24
CA PRO A 296 0.97 -9.12 -16.78
C PRO A 296 1.30 -7.66 -17.18
N TYR A 297 0.54 -7.09 -18.11
CA TYR A 297 0.66 -5.68 -18.53
C TYR A 297 -0.48 -4.79 -18.01
N GLY A 298 -1.34 -5.32 -17.14
CA GLY A 298 -2.41 -4.54 -16.52
C GLY A 298 -1.88 -3.51 -15.53
N ASP A 299 -2.71 -2.53 -15.22
CA ASP A 299 -2.45 -1.59 -14.12
C ASP A 299 -2.48 -2.35 -12.77
N PRO A 300 -1.36 -2.38 -12.02
CA PRO A 300 -1.30 -3.14 -10.76
C PRO A 300 -2.36 -2.73 -9.74
N TYR A 301 -2.74 -1.45 -9.75
CA TYR A 301 -3.77 -0.96 -8.85
C TYR A 301 -5.18 -1.29 -9.34
N ASN A 302 -5.52 -0.83 -10.55
CA ASN A 302 -6.89 -0.98 -11.07
C ASN A 302 -7.22 -2.42 -11.47
N ASP A 303 -6.30 -3.11 -12.16
CA ASP A 303 -6.56 -4.46 -12.65
C ASP A 303 -6.32 -5.53 -11.59
N TRP A 304 -5.35 -5.35 -10.70
CA TRP A 304 -4.98 -6.39 -9.76
C TRP A 304 -5.60 -6.17 -8.39
N LEU A 305 -5.29 -5.07 -7.71
CA LEU A 305 -5.77 -4.84 -6.35
C LEU A 305 -7.29 -4.66 -6.31
N SER A 306 -7.81 -3.68 -7.04
CA SER A 306 -9.26 -3.37 -7.04
C SER A 306 -10.10 -4.54 -7.53
N LYS A 307 -9.69 -5.18 -8.64
CA LYS A 307 -10.39 -6.36 -9.16
C LYS A 307 -10.21 -7.58 -8.28
N GLY A 308 -9.03 -7.75 -7.66
CA GLY A 308 -8.78 -8.82 -6.70
C GLY A 308 -9.70 -8.74 -5.49
N LEU A 309 -9.83 -7.54 -4.90
CA LEU A 309 -10.76 -7.26 -3.81
C LEU A 309 -12.20 -7.58 -4.22
N ARG A 310 -12.65 -7.06 -5.36
CA ARG A 310 -13.99 -7.31 -5.86
C ARG A 310 -14.25 -8.79 -6.11
N HIS A 311 -13.35 -9.49 -6.79
CA HIS A 311 -13.48 -10.93 -7.04
C HIS A 311 -13.56 -11.74 -5.76
N TYR A 312 -12.83 -11.33 -4.73
CA TYR A 312 -12.84 -12.03 -3.44
C TYR A 312 -14.19 -11.88 -2.72
N PHE A 313 -14.73 -10.66 -2.64
CA PHE A 313 -15.92 -10.36 -1.86
C PHE A 313 -17.23 -10.52 -2.66
N GLU A 314 -17.25 -10.17 -3.94
CA GLU A 314 -18.44 -10.23 -4.78
C GLU A 314 -18.64 -11.61 -5.44
N GLY A 315 -17.57 -12.37 -5.58
CA GLY A 315 -17.61 -13.62 -6.35
C GLY A 315 -17.96 -13.37 -7.83
N SER A 316 -19.01 -14.06 -8.31
CA SER A 316 -19.48 -13.93 -9.70
C SER A 316 -20.62 -12.92 -9.86
N VAL A 317 -21.10 -12.33 -8.77
CA VAL A 317 -22.24 -11.39 -8.79
C VAL A 317 -21.71 -9.96 -8.80
N THR A 318 -22.05 -9.21 -9.86
CA THR A 318 -21.79 -7.76 -9.90
C THR A 318 -22.71 -7.06 -8.92
N GLN A 319 -22.15 -6.61 -7.80
CA GLN A 319 -22.84 -5.77 -6.83
C GLN A 319 -22.71 -4.28 -7.19
N ASP A 320 -23.55 -3.46 -6.56
CA ASP A 320 -23.41 -2.02 -6.64
C ASP A 320 -22.00 -1.62 -6.16
N TYR A 321 -21.24 -0.96 -7.02
CA TYR A 321 -19.87 -0.52 -6.74
C TYR A 321 -19.80 0.42 -5.55
N ASN A 322 -20.81 1.28 -5.36
CA ASN A 322 -20.86 2.17 -4.20
C ASN A 322 -21.05 1.39 -2.90
N ALA A 323 -21.93 0.39 -2.89
CA ALA A 323 -22.13 -0.49 -1.74
C ALA A 323 -20.86 -1.28 -1.42
N PHE A 324 -20.13 -1.74 -2.44
CA PHE A 324 -18.82 -2.39 -2.25
C PHE A 324 -17.80 -1.43 -1.64
N CYS A 325 -17.70 -0.20 -2.14
CA CYS A 325 -16.80 0.81 -1.59
C CYS A 325 -17.13 1.12 -0.13
N GLU A 326 -18.41 1.24 0.23
CA GLU A 326 -18.82 1.47 1.62
C GLU A 326 -18.45 0.30 2.55
N PHE A 327 -18.59 -0.92 2.06
CA PHE A 327 -18.26 -2.14 2.81
C PHE A 327 -16.77 -2.26 3.09
N ILE A 328 -15.89 -1.98 2.11
CA ILE A 328 -14.44 -2.19 2.21
C ILE A 328 -13.69 -0.94 2.70
N GLU A 329 -14.37 0.17 2.95
CA GLU A 329 -13.75 1.46 3.23
C GLU A 329 -12.98 1.47 4.54
N PHE A 330 -11.69 1.85 4.46
CA PHE A 330 -10.90 2.21 5.63
C PHE A 330 -11.27 3.62 6.09
N LYS A 331 -11.88 3.74 7.25
CA LYS A 331 -12.24 5.03 7.88
C LYS A 331 -11.55 5.16 9.22
N HIS A 332 -10.87 6.27 9.44
CA HIS A 332 -10.30 6.59 10.74
C HIS A 332 -10.19 8.09 10.94
N GLU A 333 -10.77 8.60 12.04
CA GLU A 333 -10.78 10.03 12.37
C GLU A 333 -9.39 10.63 12.62
N ASN A 334 -8.44 9.80 13.03
CA ASN A 334 -7.07 10.21 13.34
C ASN A 334 -6.13 10.22 12.12
N ILE A 335 -6.65 9.98 10.92
CA ILE A 335 -5.89 10.11 9.67
C ILE A 335 -6.48 11.25 8.86
N ILE A 336 -5.64 12.25 8.58
CA ILE A 336 -6.01 13.39 7.74
C ILE A 336 -5.23 13.31 6.44
N MET A 337 -5.96 13.29 5.33
CA MET A 337 -5.36 13.44 4.01
C MET A 337 -4.99 14.90 3.79
N ASN A 338 -3.77 15.15 3.33
CA ASN A 338 -3.37 16.48 2.92
C ASN A 338 -4.03 16.85 1.58
N THR A 339 -5.17 17.53 1.62
CA THR A 339 -5.97 17.88 0.44
C THR A 339 -5.23 18.79 -0.55
N SER A 340 -4.12 19.42 -0.16
CA SER A 340 -3.28 20.20 -1.09
C SER A 340 -2.49 19.31 -2.07
N SER A 341 -2.37 18.02 -1.79
CA SER A 341 -1.72 17.04 -2.68
C SER A 341 -2.63 16.56 -3.82
N LEU A 342 -3.95 16.78 -3.73
CA LEU A 342 -4.91 16.37 -4.77
C LEU A 342 -4.69 17.05 -6.15
N THR A 343 -3.88 18.11 -6.22
CA THR A 343 -3.53 18.81 -7.48
C THR A 343 -2.13 18.49 -7.98
N ALA A 344 -1.31 17.88 -7.15
CA ALA A 344 0.01 17.42 -7.54
C ALA A 344 0.04 15.93 -7.22
N SER A 345 -0.12 15.09 -8.25
CA SER A 345 0.31 13.69 -8.14
C SER A 345 1.68 13.71 -7.45
N SER A 346 1.73 13.27 -6.21
CA SER A 346 2.88 13.41 -5.30
C SER A 346 4.16 12.75 -5.82
N TRP A 347 4.05 12.08 -6.97
CA TRP A 347 5.07 11.24 -7.58
C TRP A 347 5.37 11.58 -9.05
N ARG A 348 4.84 12.69 -9.60
CA ARG A 348 5.12 13.14 -10.98
C ARG A 348 6.26 14.11 -11.08
#